data_672453944df1fc7519f2a8557536e63e
#
_entry.id   672453944df1fc7519f2a8557536e63e
#
_cell.length_a   1.000
_cell.length_b   1.000
_cell.length_c   1.000
_cell.angle_alpha   90.00
_cell.angle_beta   90.00
_cell.angle_gamma   90.00
#
_symmetry.space_group_name_H-M   'P 1'
#
loop_
_entity.id
_entity.type
_entity.pdbx_description
1 polymer ?
#
loop_
_entity_poly.entity_id
_entity_poly.type
_entity_poly.pdbx_seq_one_letter_code
_entity_poly.pdbx_strand_id
1 'polypeptide(L)'
;MYPEELTAPMVSDLTEVGFTALKTPAQVDAAFKQSGTVMCVVNSVCGCAAGACRPGVKSSLKGDKRPDHLTTVFAGVDTDAVMQARQHFLPYPPSSPAIGLFKNGKLVHFVERHHIEGRSAEMIAEHLKMVYSEFC
;
A
#
# COMPACT_ATOMS: atom_id res chain seq x y z
N MET A 1 -15.68 -9.28 8.69
CA MET A 1 -14.29 -9.37 9.16
C MET A 1 -13.72 -10.75 8.83
N TYR A 2 -12.49 -10.81 8.38
CA TYR A 2 -11.85 -12.06 7.99
C TYR A 2 -11.11 -12.70 9.16
N PRO A 3 -11.06 -14.04 9.23
CA PRO A 3 -10.29 -14.72 10.27
C PRO A 3 -8.79 -14.42 10.15
N GLU A 4 -8.11 -14.31 11.28
CA GLU A 4 -6.68 -14.01 11.29
C GLU A 4 -5.85 -15.09 10.58
N GLU A 5 -6.25 -16.36 10.71
CA GLU A 5 -5.56 -17.48 10.05
C GLU A 5 -5.55 -17.31 8.52
N LEU A 6 -6.60 -16.73 7.96
CA LEU A 6 -6.69 -16.47 6.53
C LEU A 6 -5.79 -15.31 6.12
N THR A 7 -5.79 -14.22 6.89
CA THR A 7 -5.15 -12.96 6.49
C THR A 7 -3.69 -12.85 6.92
N ALA A 8 -3.27 -13.55 7.97
CA ALA A 8 -1.90 -13.46 8.46
C ALA A 8 -0.84 -13.72 7.39
N PRO A 9 -0.95 -14.76 6.55
CA PRO A 9 0.01 -14.98 5.46
C PRO A 9 0.01 -13.83 4.45
N MET A 10 -1.12 -13.20 4.23
CA MET A 10 -1.24 -12.07 3.29
C MET A 10 -0.58 -10.81 3.84
N VAL A 11 -0.64 -10.60 5.15
CA VAL A 11 0.08 -9.53 5.82
C VAL A 11 1.58 -9.81 5.77
N SER A 12 1.99 -11.05 6.10
CA SER A 12 3.39 -11.46 6.10
C SER A 12 4.04 -11.29 4.72
N ASP A 13 3.27 -11.47 3.65
CA ASP A 13 3.76 -11.31 2.29
C ASP A 13 4.37 -9.92 2.08
N LEU A 14 3.88 -8.91 2.76
CA LEU A 14 4.44 -7.55 2.72
C LEU A 14 5.41 -7.29 3.87
N THR A 15 5.09 -7.71 5.10
CA THR A 15 5.96 -7.41 6.24
C THR A 15 7.33 -8.08 6.11
N GLU A 16 7.42 -9.24 5.48
CA GLU A 16 8.71 -9.91 5.26
C GLU A 16 9.64 -9.15 4.33
N VAL A 17 9.13 -8.21 3.53
CA VAL A 17 9.95 -7.36 2.67
C VAL A 17 10.09 -5.93 3.21
N GLY A 18 9.77 -5.72 4.48
CA GLY A 18 10.03 -4.46 5.17
C GLY A 18 8.83 -3.56 5.41
N PHE A 19 7.62 -4.00 5.09
CA PHE A 19 6.42 -3.21 5.41
C PHE A 19 6.09 -3.29 6.89
N THR A 20 5.65 -2.15 7.43
CA THR A 20 5.10 -2.07 8.79
C THR A 20 3.59 -2.11 8.72
N ALA A 21 2.98 -3.08 9.39
CA ALA A 21 1.53 -3.20 9.46
C ALA A 21 0.99 -2.19 10.47
N LEU A 22 0.15 -1.28 10.02
CA LEU A 22 -0.46 -0.25 10.88
C LEU A 22 -1.82 -0.76 11.37
N LYS A 23 -2.05 -0.68 12.67
CA LYS A 23 -3.22 -1.28 13.31
C LYS A 23 -4.18 -0.25 13.91
N THR A 24 -3.73 0.98 14.15
CA THR A 24 -4.52 2.01 14.80
C THR A 24 -4.49 3.32 14.01
N PRO A 25 -5.52 4.17 14.17
CA PRO A 25 -5.50 5.51 13.55
C PRO A 25 -4.29 6.34 13.94
N ALA A 26 -3.85 6.26 15.19
CA ALA A 26 -2.67 7.01 15.65
C ALA A 26 -1.39 6.56 14.93
N GLN A 27 -1.24 5.25 14.71
CA GLN A 27 -0.11 4.71 13.95
C GLN A 27 -0.14 5.20 12.50
N VAL A 28 -1.33 5.24 11.90
CA VAL A 28 -1.50 5.74 10.53
C VAL A 28 -1.07 7.20 10.43
N ASP A 29 -1.60 8.05 11.31
CA ASP A 29 -1.27 9.47 11.28
C ASP A 29 0.23 9.71 11.48
N ALA A 30 0.85 9.03 12.44
CA ALA A 30 2.27 9.15 12.69
C ALA A 30 3.11 8.70 11.49
N ALA A 31 2.73 7.58 10.87
CA ALA A 31 3.47 7.04 9.73
C ALA A 31 3.42 7.99 8.53
N PHE A 32 2.23 8.55 8.22
CA PHE A 32 2.05 9.39 7.02
C PHE A 32 2.66 10.78 7.17
N LYS A 33 2.99 11.20 8.38
CA LYS A 33 3.64 12.50 8.65
C LYS A 33 5.16 12.44 8.58
N GLN A 34 5.74 11.25 8.44
CA GLN A 34 7.20 11.12 8.39
C GLN A 34 7.77 11.91 7.22
N SER A 35 8.96 12.45 7.41
CA SER A 35 9.67 13.15 6.34
C SER A 35 10.14 12.13 5.29
N GLY A 36 10.33 12.61 4.07
CA GLY A 36 10.69 11.75 2.95
C GLY A 36 9.46 11.08 2.35
N THR A 37 9.66 9.93 1.73
CA THR A 37 8.60 9.22 1.04
C THR A 37 8.05 8.07 1.87
N VAL A 38 6.71 7.98 1.93
CA VAL A 38 6.00 6.92 2.66
C VAL A 38 5.02 6.27 1.70
N MET A 39 5.17 4.96 1.53
CA MET A 39 4.22 4.17 0.77
C MET A 39 3.23 3.51 1.72
N CYS A 40 1.95 3.52 1.35
CA CYS A 40 0.94 2.75 2.06
C CYS A 40 0.20 1.85 1.08
N VAL A 41 0.24 0.55 1.31
CA VAL A 41 -0.54 -0.42 0.56
C VAL A 41 -1.78 -0.78 1.37
N VAL A 42 -2.95 -0.51 0.82
CA VAL A 42 -4.21 -1.03 1.36
C VAL A 42 -4.34 -2.45 0.83
N ASN A 43 -4.00 -3.41 1.68
CA ASN A 43 -3.99 -4.83 1.32
C ASN A 43 -5.42 -5.39 1.35
N SER A 44 -5.62 -6.53 0.72
CA SER A 44 -6.95 -7.11 0.55
C SER A 44 -6.85 -8.61 0.32
N VAL A 45 -7.95 -9.33 0.58
CA VAL A 45 -8.07 -10.77 0.29
C VAL A 45 -8.38 -11.03 -1.18
N CYS A 46 -8.69 -10.01 -1.98
CA CYS A 46 -9.16 -10.22 -3.35
C CYS A 46 -8.06 -10.80 -4.25
N GLY A 47 -8.48 -11.47 -5.33
CA GLY A 47 -7.55 -12.10 -6.27
C GLY A 47 -6.60 -11.11 -6.93
N CYS A 48 -7.01 -9.86 -7.16
CA CYS A 48 -6.14 -8.84 -7.74
C CYS A 48 -5.06 -8.39 -6.76
N ALA A 49 -5.29 -8.50 -5.44
CA ALA A 49 -4.24 -8.28 -4.46
C ALA A 49 -3.21 -9.40 -4.49
N ALA A 50 -3.68 -10.66 -4.52
CA ALA A 50 -2.79 -11.83 -4.52
C ALA A 50 -2.01 -11.96 -5.84
N GLY A 51 -2.65 -11.72 -6.97
CA GLY A 51 -2.06 -11.98 -8.29
C GLY A 51 -1.32 -10.81 -8.90
N ALA A 52 -1.60 -9.58 -8.47
CA ALA A 52 -1.03 -8.39 -9.09
C ALA A 52 -0.43 -7.41 -8.08
N CYS A 53 -1.24 -6.97 -7.10
CA CYS A 53 -0.80 -5.90 -6.20
C CYS A 53 0.39 -6.31 -5.34
N ARG A 54 0.25 -7.33 -4.51
CA ARG A 54 1.35 -7.73 -3.62
C ARG A 54 2.62 -8.14 -4.37
N PRO A 55 2.55 -9.04 -5.37
CA PRO A 55 3.78 -9.39 -6.10
C PRO A 55 4.35 -8.21 -6.90
N GLY A 56 3.51 -7.34 -7.45
CA GLY A 56 3.97 -6.14 -8.17
C GLY A 56 4.69 -5.17 -7.25
N VAL A 57 4.13 -4.91 -6.08
CA VAL A 57 4.76 -4.06 -5.06
C VAL A 57 6.11 -4.64 -4.65
N LYS A 58 6.16 -5.92 -4.32
CA LYS A 58 7.42 -6.57 -3.92
C LYS A 58 8.49 -6.46 -5.01
N SER A 59 8.10 -6.72 -6.25
CA SER A 59 9.02 -6.61 -7.39
C SER A 59 9.53 -5.19 -7.59
N SER A 60 8.66 -4.18 -7.40
CA SER A 60 9.02 -2.77 -7.57
C SER A 60 10.13 -2.32 -6.63
N LEU A 61 10.27 -2.97 -5.47
CA LEU A 61 11.25 -2.60 -4.45
C LEU A 61 12.67 -3.07 -4.79
N LYS A 62 12.84 -3.84 -5.85
CA LYS A 62 14.14 -4.34 -6.28
C LYS A 62 14.91 -3.35 -7.16
N GLY A 63 14.29 -2.23 -7.51
CA GLY A 63 14.93 -1.18 -8.31
C GLY A 63 15.86 -0.30 -7.48
N ASP A 64 16.49 0.66 -8.17
CA ASP A 64 17.46 1.58 -7.55
C ASP A 64 16.81 2.57 -6.59
N LYS A 65 15.59 3.02 -6.91
CA LYS A 65 14.85 3.96 -6.09
C LYS A 65 13.65 3.28 -5.46
N ARG A 66 13.36 3.64 -4.22
CA ARG A 66 12.23 3.09 -3.47
C ARG A 66 11.81 4.06 -2.38
N PRO A 67 10.57 3.95 -1.87
CA PRO A 67 10.14 4.80 -0.77
C PRO A 67 11.00 4.60 0.49
N ASP A 68 11.17 5.67 1.26
CA ASP A 68 11.93 5.62 2.51
C ASP A 68 11.24 4.76 3.56
N HIS A 69 9.91 4.79 3.61
CA HIS A 69 9.10 4.08 4.59
C HIS A 69 8.03 3.26 3.88
N LEU A 70 7.85 2.02 4.30
CA LEU A 70 6.88 1.09 3.73
C LEU A 70 5.86 0.73 4.79
N THR A 71 4.58 1.01 4.51
CA THR A 71 3.49 0.75 5.45
C THR A 71 2.34 0.02 4.75
N THR A 72 1.50 -0.65 5.54
CA THR A 72 0.32 -1.32 5.01
C THR A 72 -0.80 -1.34 6.05
N VAL A 73 -2.03 -1.28 5.57
CA VAL A 73 -3.25 -1.54 6.35
C VAL A 73 -4.05 -2.60 5.62
N PHE A 74 -4.87 -3.37 6.34
CA PHE A 74 -5.59 -4.49 5.75
C PHE A 74 -7.10 -4.24 5.74
N ALA A 75 -7.68 -4.06 4.55
CA ALA A 75 -9.11 -3.85 4.38
C ALA A 75 -9.89 -5.10 4.82
N GLY A 76 -10.91 -4.86 5.66
CA GLY A 76 -11.73 -5.94 6.21
C GLY A 76 -11.18 -6.57 7.49
N VAL A 77 -10.03 -6.09 7.98
CA VAL A 77 -9.43 -6.55 9.25
C VAL A 77 -9.13 -5.36 10.16
N ASP A 78 -8.30 -4.42 9.69
CA ASP A 78 -7.87 -3.26 10.48
C ASP A 78 -8.78 -2.08 10.17
N THR A 79 -10.07 -2.20 10.47
CA THR A 79 -11.12 -1.27 10.04
C THR A 79 -10.81 0.18 10.40
N ASP A 80 -10.44 0.45 11.65
CA ASP A 80 -10.18 1.82 12.09
C ASP A 80 -8.94 2.41 11.42
N ALA A 81 -7.88 1.61 11.28
CA ALA A 81 -6.66 2.04 10.58
C ALA A 81 -6.96 2.32 9.11
N VAL A 82 -7.73 1.46 8.45
CA VAL A 82 -8.12 1.64 7.05
C VAL A 82 -8.93 2.91 6.87
N MET A 83 -9.92 3.16 7.73
CA MET A 83 -10.73 4.37 7.68
C MET A 83 -9.86 5.62 7.84
N GLN A 84 -8.90 5.59 8.76
CA GLN A 84 -8.00 6.72 8.95
C GLN A 84 -7.07 6.92 7.75
N ALA A 85 -6.54 5.85 7.18
CA ALA A 85 -5.72 5.94 5.98
C ALA A 85 -6.51 6.58 4.83
N ARG A 86 -7.78 6.20 4.68
CA ARG A 86 -8.64 6.75 3.62
C ARG A 86 -8.89 8.25 3.75
N GLN A 87 -8.86 8.79 4.97
CA GLN A 87 -8.93 10.24 5.16
C GLN A 87 -7.73 10.94 4.51
N HIS A 88 -6.57 10.33 4.56
CA HIS A 88 -5.35 10.86 3.94
C HIS A 88 -5.34 10.70 2.42
N PHE A 89 -6.16 9.81 1.87
CA PHE A 89 -6.24 9.57 0.43
C PHE A 89 -7.27 10.45 -0.28
N LEU A 90 -8.05 11.24 0.45
CA LEU A 90 -9.03 12.12 -0.19
C LEU A 90 -8.35 13.03 -1.22
N PRO A 91 -8.99 13.33 -2.35
CA PRO A 91 -10.38 13.07 -2.70
C PRO A 91 -10.65 11.72 -3.38
N TYR A 92 -9.70 10.80 -3.38
CA TYR A 92 -9.92 9.50 -4.02
C TYR A 92 -10.94 8.66 -3.24
N PRO A 93 -11.90 8.01 -3.93
CA PRO A 93 -12.89 7.18 -3.24
C PRO A 93 -12.25 5.90 -2.68
N PRO A 94 -12.84 5.32 -1.63
CA PRO A 94 -12.33 4.08 -1.06
C PRO A 94 -12.26 2.95 -2.08
N SER A 95 -11.11 2.27 -2.13
CA SER A 95 -10.94 1.05 -2.92
C SER A 95 -9.87 0.18 -2.28
N SER A 96 -9.89 -1.12 -2.56
CA SER A 96 -8.88 -2.06 -2.07
C SER A 96 -8.77 -3.26 -3.02
N PRO A 97 -7.55 -3.67 -3.39
CA PRO A 97 -6.29 -3.06 -2.96
C PRO A 97 -6.10 -1.67 -3.56
N ALA A 98 -5.28 -0.87 -2.90
CA ALA A 98 -4.91 0.45 -3.37
C ALA A 98 -3.51 0.80 -2.84
N ILE A 99 -2.85 1.75 -3.48
CA ILE A 99 -1.48 2.13 -3.11
C ILE A 99 -1.38 3.65 -3.09
N GLY A 100 -0.97 4.21 -1.95
CA GLY A 100 -0.71 5.64 -1.84
C GLY A 100 0.77 5.91 -1.61
N LEU A 101 1.27 7.00 -2.18
CA LEU A 101 2.62 7.48 -1.93
C LEU A 101 2.56 8.91 -1.43
N PHE A 102 3.18 9.13 -0.27
CA PHE A 102 3.29 10.45 0.36
C PHE A 102 4.72 10.94 0.25
N LYS A 103 4.89 12.24 0.12
CA LYS A 103 6.20 12.88 0.19
C LYS A 103 6.09 14.08 1.13
N ASN A 104 6.85 14.03 2.22
CA ASN A 104 6.84 15.07 3.26
C ASN A 104 5.41 15.37 3.74
N GLY A 105 4.63 14.33 3.99
CA GLY A 105 3.28 14.43 4.50
C GLY A 105 2.18 14.69 3.46
N LYS A 106 2.55 14.84 2.19
CA LYS A 106 1.59 15.11 1.11
C LYS A 106 1.41 13.90 0.21
N LEU A 107 0.16 13.58 -0.11
CA LEU A 107 -0.13 12.53 -1.09
C LEU A 107 0.29 13.01 -2.47
N VAL A 108 1.26 12.32 -3.09
CA VAL A 108 1.78 12.70 -4.41
C VAL A 108 1.37 11.72 -5.51
N HIS A 109 0.94 10.52 -5.15
CA HIS A 109 0.46 9.53 -6.12
C HIS A 109 -0.50 8.56 -5.46
N PHE A 110 -1.49 8.10 -6.21
CA PHE A 110 -2.45 7.11 -5.72
C PHE A 110 -2.85 6.15 -6.83
N VAL A 111 -2.79 4.85 -6.55
CA VAL A 111 -3.20 3.79 -7.46
C VAL A 111 -4.48 3.17 -6.91
N GLU A 112 -5.58 3.34 -7.64
CA GLU A 112 -6.87 2.80 -7.23
C GLU A 112 -7.03 1.36 -7.71
N ARG A 113 -7.99 0.63 -7.12
CA ARG A 113 -8.25 -0.76 -7.48
C ARG A 113 -8.42 -0.94 -8.98
N HIS A 114 -9.16 -0.07 -9.65
CA HIS A 114 -9.42 -0.22 -11.08
C HIS A 114 -8.16 -0.04 -11.95
N HIS A 115 -7.09 0.54 -11.39
CA HIS A 115 -5.78 0.59 -12.04
C HIS A 115 -4.94 -0.66 -11.79
N ILE A 116 -5.40 -1.54 -10.90
CA ILE A 116 -4.72 -2.79 -10.54
C ILE A 116 -5.39 -3.98 -11.21
N GLU A 117 -6.73 -3.99 -11.22
CA GLU A 117 -7.51 -5.06 -11.83
C GLU A 117 -7.15 -5.22 -13.30
N GLY A 118 -6.98 -6.47 -13.73
CA GLY A 118 -6.67 -6.78 -15.13
C GLY A 118 -5.24 -6.51 -15.53
N ARG A 119 -4.38 -6.11 -14.58
CA ARG A 119 -2.96 -5.87 -14.83
C ARG A 119 -2.11 -6.97 -14.23
N SER A 120 -0.96 -7.23 -14.87
CA SER A 120 -0.01 -8.20 -14.34
C SER A 120 0.84 -7.58 -13.23
N ALA A 121 1.48 -8.44 -12.43
CA ALA A 121 2.44 -7.98 -11.42
C ALA A 121 3.56 -7.16 -12.05
N GLU A 122 4.04 -7.57 -13.24
CA GLU A 122 5.09 -6.83 -13.95
C GLU A 122 4.64 -5.42 -14.33
N MET A 123 3.40 -5.26 -14.79
CA MET A 123 2.85 -3.96 -15.15
C MET A 123 2.76 -3.04 -13.92
N ILE A 124 2.33 -3.58 -12.78
CA ILE A 124 2.26 -2.84 -11.53
C ILE A 124 3.68 -2.43 -11.09
N ALA A 125 4.63 -3.36 -11.14
CA ALA A 125 6.01 -3.09 -10.76
C ALA A 125 6.63 -1.99 -11.62
N GLU A 126 6.45 -2.04 -12.93
CA GLU A 126 6.98 -1.03 -13.85
C GLU A 126 6.37 0.34 -13.58
N HIS A 127 5.05 0.41 -13.35
CA HIS A 127 4.39 1.66 -13.00
C HIS A 127 4.97 2.26 -11.72
N LEU A 128 5.12 1.44 -10.67
CA LEU A 128 5.65 1.90 -9.40
C LEU A 128 7.10 2.36 -9.50
N LYS A 129 7.92 1.66 -10.29
CA LYS A 129 9.31 2.09 -10.52
C LYS A 129 9.37 3.47 -11.18
N MET A 130 8.47 3.76 -12.10
CA MET A 130 8.35 5.09 -12.70
C MET A 130 7.99 6.14 -11.67
N VAL A 131 7.03 5.81 -10.79
CA VAL A 131 6.61 6.70 -9.70
C VAL A 131 7.77 6.97 -8.74
N TYR A 132 8.52 5.93 -8.36
CA TYR A 132 9.69 6.10 -7.49
C TYR A 132 10.77 6.94 -8.15
N SER A 133 10.97 6.80 -9.46
CA SER A 133 11.93 7.63 -10.19
C SER A 133 11.57 9.10 -10.13
N GLU A 134 10.28 9.42 -10.09
CA GLU A 134 9.80 10.80 -10.04
C GLU A 134 9.85 11.40 -8.64
N PHE A 135 9.49 10.62 -7.61
CA PHE A 135 9.27 11.15 -6.26
C PHE A 135 10.31 10.71 -5.23
N CYS A 136 10.97 9.62 -5.46
CA CYS A 136 11.98 9.09 -4.56
C CYS A 136 13.39 9.32 -5.09
#